data_84b29f8d97f8f29332773e7a7a9aed1f
#
_entry.id   84b29f8d97f8f29332773e7a7a9aed1f
#
_cell.length_a   1.000
_cell.length_b   1.000
_cell.length_c   1.000
_cell.angle_alpha   90.00
_cell.angle_beta   90.00
_cell.angle_gamma   90.00
#
_symmetry.space_group_name_H-M   'P 1'
#
loop_
_entity.id
_entity.type
_entity.pdbx_description
1 polymer ?
#
loop_
_entity_poly.entity_id
_entity_poly.type
_entity_poly.pdbx_seq_one_letter_code
_entity_poly.pdbx_strand_id
1 'polypeptide(L)'
;MKKILLLICLFPLFTYAQKLPDFGLDKVHIVNGDQNIQAETIPVTSEPDLYNDRFYFWYSSNRIHSTQGGYSGRLLNGGYKEFYPDKALKEEGTFKEGLKDGIWKTWNEDGNLAQQYTWKKGLLSGKFILCDERGYIKQAGKYKNGTLLVRDSVSLWQKLEFFKKNKAVYPDTKP
;
A
#
# COMPACT_ATOMS: atom_id res chain seq x y z
N MET A 1 72.55 26.28 -4.06
CA MET A 1 71.45 25.93 -3.12
C MET A 1 70.12 26.04 -3.88
N LYS A 2 69.61 24.93 -4.39
CA LYS A 2 68.36 24.90 -5.15
C LYS A 2 67.16 24.67 -4.14
N LYS A 3 66.32 25.68 -4.01
CA LYS A 3 65.08 25.59 -3.22
C LYS A 3 64.01 24.82 -4.04
N ILE A 4 63.68 23.61 -3.62
CA ILE A 4 62.60 22.84 -4.18
C ILE A 4 61.31 23.37 -3.56
N LEU A 5 60.48 24.02 -4.39
CA LEU A 5 59.14 24.50 -4.01
C LEU A 5 58.16 23.31 -4.13
N LEU A 6 57.75 22.72 -3.01
CA LEU A 6 56.77 21.62 -2.96
C LEU A 6 55.36 22.22 -3.13
N LEU A 7 54.84 22.15 -4.36
CA LEU A 7 53.47 22.60 -4.66
C LEU A 7 52.49 21.49 -4.20
N ILE A 8 51.94 21.65 -3.00
CA ILE A 8 50.86 20.76 -2.51
C ILE A 8 49.59 21.16 -3.25
N CYS A 9 49.20 20.36 -4.26
CA CYS A 9 47.89 20.47 -4.90
C CYS A 9 46.82 20.01 -3.88
N LEU A 10 46.13 20.96 -3.27
CA LEU A 10 44.90 20.71 -2.53
C LEU A 10 43.82 20.36 -3.56
N PHE A 11 43.65 19.06 -3.84
CA PHE A 11 42.46 18.58 -4.53
C PHE A 11 41.29 18.66 -3.54
N PRO A 12 40.22 19.41 -3.86
CA PRO A 12 39.02 19.34 -3.07
C PRO A 12 38.43 17.92 -3.24
N LEU A 13 38.48 17.12 -2.18
CA LEU A 13 37.77 15.88 -2.09
C LEU A 13 36.26 16.22 -2.09
N PHE A 14 35.67 16.26 -3.27
CA PHE A 14 34.20 16.19 -3.37
C PHE A 14 33.77 14.83 -2.84
N THR A 15 33.47 14.74 -1.57
CA THR A 15 32.79 13.61 -1.01
C THR A 15 31.37 13.63 -1.58
N TYR A 16 31.19 12.95 -2.70
CA TYR A 16 29.83 12.57 -3.09
C TYR A 16 29.26 11.73 -1.96
N ALA A 17 28.32 12.31 -1.22
CA ALA A 17 27.54 11.54 -0.26
C ALA A 17 26.85 10.42 -1.06
N GLN A 18 27.43 9.24 -1.02
CA GLN A 18 26.82 8.05 -1.60
C GLN A 18 25.53 7.83 -0.86
N LYS A 19 24.40 7.96 -1.57
CA LYS A 19 23.10 7.58 -1.03
C LYS A 19 23.22 6.11 -0.63
N LEU A 20 23.23 5.84 0.68
CA LEU A 20 23.28 4.47 1.18
C LEU A 20 22.18 3.66 0.48
N PRO A 21 22.48 2.44 0.02
CA PRO A 21 21.47 1.58 -0.55
C PRO A 21 20.33 1.43 0.47
N ASP A 22 19.09 1.51 0.00
CA ASP A 22 17.92 1.17 0.81
C ASP A 22 18.01 -0.32 1.16
N PHE A 23 18.47 -0.62 2.37
CA PHE A 23 18.59 -1.99 2.86
C PHE A 23 17.23 -2.64 3.16
N GLY A 24 16.12 -2.02 2.75
CA GLY A 24 14.78 -2.55 2.97
C GLY A 24 14.37 -2.62 4.44
N LEU A 25 15.03 -1.86 5.32
CA LEU A 25 14.72 -1.82 6.76
C LEU A 25 13.29 -1.36 7.04
N ASP A 26 12.71 -0.64 6.09
CA ASP A 26 11.34 -0.16 6.17
C ASP A 26 10.32 -1.12 5.54
N LYS A 27 10.79 -2.26 5.01
CA LYS A 27 9.95 -3.32 4.45
C LYS A 27 9.91 -4.51 5.39
N VAL A 28 8.72 -5.01 5.63
CA VAL A 28 8.50 -6.24 6.38
C VAL A 28 7.88 -7.29 5.47
N HIS A 29 8.39 -8.51 5.59
CA HIS A 29 7.86 -9.66 4.89
C HIS A 29 7.50 -10.71 5.94
N ILE A 30 6.21 -11.00 6.05
CA ILE A 30 5.66 -11.95 7.03
C ILE A 30 5.20 -13.18 6.27
N VAL A 31 5.79 -14.33 6.60
CA VAL A 31 5.33 -15.63 6.14
C VAL A 31 5.05 -16.45 7.40
N ASN A 32 3.78 -16.66 7.70
CA ASN A 32 3.35 -17.39 8.88
C ASN A 32 2.06 -18.15 8.58
N GLY A 33 2.16 -19.47 8.39
CA GLY A 33 1.04 -20.30 7.98
C GLY A 33 0.45 -19.81 6.64
N ASP A 34 -0.82 -19.45 6.67
CA ASP A 34 -1.56 -19.00 5.48
C ASP A 34 -1.33 -17.51 5.14
N GLN A 35 -0.55 -16.79 5.95
CA GLN A 35 -0.28 -15.38 5.74
C GLN A 35 1.05 -15.20 5.00
N ASN A 36 0.99 -14.53 3.86
CA ASN A 36 2.16 -14.05 3.13
C ASN A 36 1.93 -12.56 2.84
N ILE A 37 2.57 -11.71 3.64
CA ILE A 37 2.32 -10.26 3.63
C ILE A 37 3.63 -9.52 3.37
N GLN A 38 3.58 -8.58 2.45
CA GLN A 38 4.62 -7.58 2.23
C GLN A 38 4.06 -6.21 2.60
N ALA A 39 4.70 -5.53 3.54
CA ALA A 39 4.27 -4.22 3.99
C ALA A 39 5.45 -3.27 4.17
N GLU A 40 5.19 -1.99 4.09
CA GLU A 40 6.16 -0.95 4.35
C GLU A 40 5.87 -0.29 5.70
N THR A 41 6.94 0.01 6.43
CA THR A 41 6.91 0.68 7.73
C THR A 41 7.82 1.89 7.71
N ILE A 42 7.77 2.68 6.61
CA ILE A 42 8.57 3.89 6.44
C ILE A 42 8.35 4.79 7.66
N PRO A 43 9.42 5.25 8.33
CA PRO A 43 9.27 6.08 9.50
C PRO A 43 8.38 7.29 9.26
N VAL A 44 7.46 7.56 10.17
CA VAL A 44 6.68 8.79 10.14
C VAL A 44 7.54 9.94 10.67
N THR A 45 7.44 11.11 10.05
CA THR A 45 8.28 12.28 10.37
C THR A 45 7.92 12.95 11.69
N SER A 46 6.71 12.70 12.18
CA SER A 46 6.19 13.22 13.45
C SER A 46 5.20 12.23 14.04
N GLU A 47 5.00 12.29 15.35
CA GLU A 47 3.95 11.49 15.99
C GLU A 47 2.58 11.89 15.44
N PRO A 48 1.81 10.92 14.89
CA PRO A 48 0.54 11.24 14.26
C PRO A 48 -0.54 11.56 15.27
N ASP A 49 -1.47 12.44 14.89
CA ASP A 49 -2.69 12.65 15.64
C ASP A 49 -3.52 11.36 15.70
N LEU A 50 -3.90 10.93 16.90
CA LEU A 50 -4.68 9.73 17.09
C LEU A 50 -6.19 10.03 17.07
N TYR A 51 -6.90 9.24 16.30
CA TYR A 51 -8.37 9.26 16.22
C TYR A 51 -8.92 8.05 16.97
N ASN A 52 -9.72 8.25 18.01
CA ASN A 52 -10.26 7.17 18.86
C ASN A 52 -11.19 6.19 18.10
N ASP A 53 -11.73 6.60 16.97
CA ASP A 53 -12.67 5.84 16.14
C ASP A 53 -12.01 5.19 14.92
N ARG A 54 -10.67 5.21 14.80
CA ARG A 54 -9.90 4.62 13.69
C ARG A 54 -9.19 3.37 14.15
N PHE A 55 -9.02 2.42 13.20
CA PHE A 55 -8.15 1.27 13.37
C PHE A 55 -6.78 1.58 12.82
N TYR A 56 -5.77 1.50 13.68
CA TYR A 56 -4.37 1.65 13.33
C TYR A 56 -3.74 0.29 13.11
N PHE A 57 -3.00 0.16 12.01
CA PHE A 57 -2.26 -1.04 11.66
C PHE A 57 -0.78 -0.80 11.94
N TRP A 58 -0.17 -1.73 12.68
CA TRP A 58 1.19 -1.61 13.12
C TRP A 58 1.89 -2.96 13.20
N TYR A 59 3.21 -2.95 13.07
CA TYR A 59 4.06 -4.13 13.06
C TYR A 59 4.81 -4.27 14.38
N SER A 60 4.77 -5.46 14.96
CA SER A 60 5.58 -5.89 16.10
C SER A 60 5.66 -7.41 16.14
N SER A 61 6.79 -7.94 16.63
CA SER A 61 6.98 -9.37 16.89
C SER A 61 6.62 -10.25 15.68
N ASN A 62 7.06 -9.83 14.49
CA ASN A 62 6.81 -10.52 13.22
C ASN A 62 5.32 -10.72 12.87
N ARG A 63 4.47 -9.78 13.29
CA ARG A 63 3.03 -9.77 13.01
C ARG A 63 2.54 -8.36 12.74
N ILE A 64 1.44 -8.29 11.96
CA ILE A 64 0.65 -7.06 11.84
C ILE A 64 -0.48 -7.13 12.84
N HIS A 65 -0.59 -6.08 13.60
CA HIS A 65 -1.64 -5.87 14.59
C HIS A 65 -2.58 -4.78 14.10
N SER A 66 -3.82 -4.81 14.61
CA SER A 66 -4.80 -3.76 14.39
C SER A 66 -5.47 -3.41 15.69
N THR A 67 -5.41 -2.14 16.09
CA THR A 67 -5.99 -1.63 17.33
C THR A 67 -6.76 -0.34 17.09
N GLN A 68 -7.88 -0.18 17.78
CA GLN A 68 -8.67 1.05 17.68
C GLN A 68 -8.09 2.14 18.58
N GLY A 69 -7.94 3.34 18.04
CA GLY A 69 -7.57 4.54 18.81
C GLY A 69 -6.10 4.64 19.19
N GLY A 70 -5.25 3.67 18.84
CA GLY A 70 -3.83 3.71 19.18
C GLY A 70 -3.01 2.58 18.58
N TYR A 71 -1.72 2.54 18.89
CA TYR A 71 -0.80 1.51 18.41
C TYR A 71 0.34 1.29 19.43
N SER A 72 1.07 0.17 19.29
CA SER A 72 2.18 -0.18 20.20
C SER A 72 3.36 -0.81 19.47
N GLY A 73 3.72 -0.29 18.30
CA GLY A 73 4.83 -0.77 17.47
C GLY A 73 5.10 0.15 16.30
N ARG A 74 5.74 -0.36 15.24
CA ARG A 74 5.98 0.44 14.04
C ARG A 74 4.70 0.52 13.19
N LEU A 75 4.19 1.72 12.98
CA LEU A 75 3.04 1.95 12.10
C LEU A 75 3.33 1.45 10.69
N LEU A 76 2.35 0.81 10.04
CA LEU A 76 2.40 0.58 8.61
C LEU A 76 2.31 1.94 7.91
N ASN A 77 3.27 2.22 7.02
CA ASN A 77 3.35 3.49 6.30
C ASN A 77 4.01 3.24 4.95
N GLY A 78 3.21 3.24 3.89
CA GLY A 78 3.61 2.84 2.55
C GLY A 78 2.77 1.71 1.98
N GLY A 79 3.33 0.95 1.03
CA GLY A 79 2.64 -0.12 0.33
C GLY A 79 2.34 -1.34 1.19
N TYR A 80 1.24 -1.99 0.86
CA TYR A 80 0.80 -3.25 1.47
C TYR A 80 0.34 -4.22 0.40
N LYS A 81 0.76 -5.48 0.50
CA LYS A 81 0.29 -6.60 -0.31
C LYS A 81 0.16 -7.85 0.54
N GLU A 82 -0.95 -8.55 0.39
CA GLU A 82 -1.19 -9.87 0.95
C GLU A 82 -1.40 -10.87 -0.19
N PHE A 83 -0.89 -12.08 -0.03
CA PHE A 83 -0.94 -13.12 -1.04
C PHE A 83 -1.62 -14.36 -0.48
N TYR A 84 -2.27 -15.10 -1.34
CA TYR A 84 -2.74 -16.44 -1.07
C TYR A 84 -1.55 -17.43 -0.94
N PRO A 85 -1.76 -18.66 -0.42
CA PRO A 85 -0.70 -19.67 -0.31
C PRO A 85 -0.03 -20.02 -1.64
N ASP A 86 -0.76 -19.95 -2.75
CA ASP A 86 -0.28 -20.16 -4.11
C ASP A 86 0.49 -18.96 -4.69
N LYS A 87 0.67 -17.89 -3.88
CA LYS A 87 1.29 -16.60 -4.22
C LYS A 87 0.45 -15.69 -5.12
N ALA A 88 -0.80 -16.03 -5.42
CA ALA A 88 -1.72 -15.10 -6.06
C ALA A 88 -1.98 -13.89 -5.15
N LEU A 89 -2.14 -12.70 -5.73
CA LEU A 89 -2.40 -11.48 -4.97
C LEU A 89 -3.81 -11.54 -4.38
N LYS A 90 -3.92 -11.36 -3.06
CA LYS A 90 -5.19 -11.37 -2.31
C LYS A 90 -5.69 -9.97 -1.99
N GLU A 91 -4.82 -9.10 -1.46
CA GLU A 91 -5.16 -7.72 -1.12
C GLU A 91 -3.98 -6.79 -1.42
N GLU A 92 -4.27 -5.59 -1.91
CA GLU A 92 -3.27 -4.51 -2.01
C GLU A 92 -3.86 -3.17 -1.64
N GLY A 93 -3.01 -2.29 -1.13
CA GLY A 93 -3.35 -0.92 -0.80
C GLY A 93 -2.17 -0.15 -0.25
N THR A 94 -2.47 1.00 0.35
CA THR A 94 -1.47 1.87 0.95
C THR A 94 -1.90 2.24 2.35
N PHE A 95 -0.96 2.21 3.28
CA PHE A 95 -1.12 2.79 4.60
C PHE A 95 -0.44 4.15 4.67
N LYS A 96 -1.04 5.06 5.41
CA LYS A 96 -0.45 6.30 5.82
C LYS A 96 -0.59 6.44 7.32
N GLU A 97 0.55 6.49 8.04
CA GLU A 97 0.58 6.61 9.49
C GLU A 97 -0.31 5.56 10.20
N GLY A 98 -0.23 4.31 9.75
CA GLY A 98 -1.02 3.20 10.29
C GLY A 98 -2.47 3.13 9.81
N LEU A 99 -2.96 4.10 9.07
CA LEU A 99 -4.34 4.16 8.59
C LEU A 99 -4.44 3.73 7.12
N LYS A 100 -5.47 2.96 6.75
CA LYS A 100 -5.77 2.69 5.33
C LYS A 100 -6.02 4.02 4.60
N ASP A 101 -5.31 4.23 3.47
CA ASP A 101 -5.44 5.43 2.64
C ASP A 101 -5.38 5.06 1.15
N GLY A 102 -6.06 5.83 0.29
CA GLY A 102 -6.10 5.56 -1.14
C GLY A 102 -7.00 4.37 -1.53
N ILE A 103 -6.68 3.75 -2.65
CA ILE A 103 -7.46 2.65 -3.22
C ILE A 103 -6.96 1.33 -2.64
N TRP A 104 -7.89 0.53 -2.14
CA TRP A 104 -7.69 -0.83 -1.67
C TRP A 104 -8.46 -1.79 -2.53
N LYS A 105 -7.79 -2.85 -2.96
CA LYS A 105 -8.37 -3.90 -3.81
C LYS A 105 -8.17 -5.26 -3.17
N THR A 106 -9.15 -6.13 -3.34
CA THR A 106 -9.10 -7.53 -2.92
C THR A 106 -9.51 -8.41 -4.09
N TRP A 107 -8.80 -9.49 -4.30
CA TRP A 107 -9.07 -10.50 -5.33
C TRP A 107 -9.49 -11.81 -4.66
N ASN A 108 -10.24 -12.64 -5.38
CA ASN A 108 -10.49 -14.03 -5.00
C ASN A 108 -9.33 -14.95 -5.43
N GLU A 109 -9.37 -16.23 -5.05
CA GLU A 109 -8.34 -17.22 -5.38
C GLU A 109 -8.17 -17.43 -6.89
N ASP A 110 -9.23 -17.24 -7.69
CA ASP A 110 -9.19 -17.31 -9.15
C ASP A 110 -8.56 -16.05 -9.79
N GLY A 111 -8.11 -15.09 -8.99
CA GLY A 111 -7.51 -13.84 -9.47
C GLY A 111 -8.51 -12.81 -9.98
N ASN A 112 -9.81 -13.04 -9.83
CA ASN A 112 -10.83 -12.06 -10.19
C ASN A 112 -10.96 -11.00 -9.10
N LEU A 113 -11.14 -9.72 -9.49
CA LEU A 113 -11.40 -8.66 -8.55
C LEU A 113 -12.69 -8.94 -7.78
N ALA A 114 -12.59 -9.01 -6.46
CA ALA A 114 -13.74 -9.20 -5.57
C ALA A 114 -14.30 -7.86 -5.10
N GLN A 115 -13.42 -6.94 -4.69
CA GLN A 115 -13.86 -5.62 -4.22
C GLN A 115 -12.78 -4.56 -4.39
N GLN A 116 -13.21 -3.32 -4.50
CA GLN A 116 -12.37 -2.14 -4.44
C GLN A 116 -13.05 -1.09 -3.57
N TYR A 117 -12.29 -0.52 -2.64
CA TYR A 117 -12.73 0.58 -1.80
C TYR A 117 -11.73 1.74 -1.85
N THR A 118 -12.24 2.95 -1.67
CA THR A 118 -11.37 4.12 -1.45
C THR A 118 -11.44 4.52 0.01
N TRP A 119 -10.26 4.66 0.61
CA TRP A 119 -10.07 5.03 2.00
C TRP A 119 -9.43 6.41 2.11
N LYS A 120 -9.71 7.11 3.17
CA LYS A 120 -9.05 8.36 3.53
C LYS A 120 -8.90 8.43 5.04
N LYS A 121 -7.67 8.44 5.53
CA LYS A 121 -7.36 8.47 6.96
C LYS A 121 -8.16 7.42 7.76
N GLY A 122 -8.18 6.16 7.29
CA GLY A 122 -8.86 5.05 7.97
C GLY A 122 -10.38 5.01 7.85
N LEU A 123 -11.02 5.89 7.08
CA LEU A 123 -12.44 5.85 6.77
C LEU A 123 -12.70 5.57 5.30
N LEU A 124 -13.77 4.83 5.02
CA LEU A 124 -14.30 4.71 3.66
C LEU A 124 -14.70 6.11 3.15
N SER A 125 -14.04 6.57 2.10
CA SER A 125 -14.29 7.91 1.54
C SER A 125 -13.92 7.95 0.06
N GLY A 126 -14.88 7.80 -0.81
CA GLY A 126 -14.69 7.72 -2.25
C GLY A 126 -15.53 6.61 -2.87
N LYS A 127 -15.19 6.22 -4.08
CA LYS A 127 -15.88 5.17 -4.81
C LYS A 127 -15.60 3.79 -4.23
N PHE A 128 -16.58 2.90 -4.34
CA PHE A 128 -16.39 1.48 -4.11
C PHE A 128 -17.03 0.66 -5.24
N ILE A 129 -16.53 -0.56 -5.40
CA ILE A 129 -17.01 -1.54 -6.35
C ILE A 129 -16.99 -2.89 -5.65
N LEU A 130 -18.08 -3.64 -5.79
CA LEU A 130 -18.17 -5.04 -5.40
C LEU A 130 -18.45 -5.87 -6.64
N CYS A 131 -17.70 -6.96 -6.78
CA CYS A 131 -17.84 -7.88 -7.90
C CYS A 131 -18.41 -9.23 -7.44
N ASP A 132 -18.90 -10.01 -8.39
CA ASP A 132 -19.23 -11.42 -8.19
C ASP A 132 -17.95 -12.29 -8.30
N GLU A 133 -18.10 -13.60 -8.15
CA GLU A 133 -16.99 -14.57 -8.22
C GLU A 133 -16.25 -14.54 -9.56
N ARG A 134 -16.90 -14.11 -10.63
CA ARG A 134 -16.34 -13.98 -11.98
C ARG A 134 -15.72 -12.62 -12.25
N GLY A 135 -15.74 -11.71 -11.26
CA GLY A 135 -15.23 -10.34 -11.41
C GLY A 135 -16.19 -9.34 -12.08
N TYR A 136 -17.46 -9.73 -12.34
CA TYR A 136 -18.44 -8.78 -12.85
C TYR A 136 -18.97 -7.87 -11.74
N ILE A 137 -19.11 -6.59 -12.06
CA ILE A 137 -19.57 -5.61 -11.07
C ILE A 137 -21.02 -5.90 -10.69
N LYS A 138 -21.22 -6.26 -9.42
CA LYS A 138 -22.53 -6.50 -8.81
C LYS A 138 -23.11 -5.22 -8.19
N GLN A 139 -22.22 -4.40 -7.60
CA GLN A 139 -22.62 -3.17 -6.91
C GLN A 139 -21.51 -2.14 -7.01
N ALA A 140 -21.88 -0.88 -7.13
CA ALA A 140 -20.97 0.25 -6.98
C ALA A 140 -21.66 1.37 -6.20
N GLY A 141 -20.87 2.33 -5.73
CA GLY A 141 -21.40 3.47 -5.02
C GLY A 141 -20.28 4.37 -4.49
N LYS A 142 -20.64 5.20 -3.52
CA LYS A 142 -19.71 6.16 -2.93
C LYS A 142 -19.93 6.30 -1.43
N TYR A 143 -18.84 6.36 -0.69
CA TYR A 143 -18.80 6.74 0.71
C TYR A 143 -18.28 8.16 0.89
N LYS A 144 -18.65 8.79 2.00
CA LYS A 144 -18.05 10.02 2.52
C LYS A 144 -17.89 9.89 4.02
N ASN A 145 -16.66 9.91 4.49
CA ASN A 145 -16.32 9.81 5.92
C ASN A 145 -17.02 8.65 6.63
N GLY A 146 -16.97 7.45 6.04
CA GLY A 146 -17.60 6.25 6.58
C GLY A 146 -19.08 6.08 6.27
N THR A 147 -19.78 7.11 5.79
CA THR A 147 -21.22 7.06 5.49
C THR A 147 -21.45 6.76 4.01
N LEU A 148 -22.30 5.76 3.73
CA LEU A 148 -22.73 5.45 2.36
C LEU A 148 -23.65 6.55 1.84
N LEU A 149 -23.23 7.22 0.74
CA LEU A 149 -24.01 8.30 0.13
C LEU A 149 -24.95 7.80 -0.96
N VAL A 150 -24.41 7.00 -1.87
CA VAL A 150 -25.10 6.53 -3.06
C VAL A 150 -24.75 5.08 -3.31
N ARG A 151 -25.76 4.30 -3.63
CA ARG A 151 -25.65 2.93 -4.10
C ARG A 151 -26.21 2.90 -5.52
N ASP A 152 -25.35 2.88 -6.51
CA ASP A 152 -25.78 2.84 -7.91
C ASP A 152 -25.97 1.42 -8.40
N SER A 153 -27.04 1.16 -9.11
CA SER A 153 -27.11 0.05 -10.06
C SER A 153 -26.19 0.42 -11.22
N VAL A 154 -25.06 -0.24 -11.33
CA VAL A 154 -24.04 0.11 -12.33
C VAL A 154 -24.58 -0.10 -13.74
N SER A 155 -24.61 0.94 -14.56
CA SER A 155 -24.99 0.83 -15.96
C SER A 155 -23.96 -0.03 -16.73
N LEU A 156 -24.40 -0.71 -17.78
CA LEU A 156 -23.53 -1.53 -18.65
C LEU A 156 -22.31 -0.77 -19.18
N TRP A 157 -22.45 0.54 -19.42
CA TRP A 157 -21.36 1.38 -19.92
C TRP A 157 -20.26 1.61 -18.89
N GLN A 158 -20.62 1.83 -17.62
CA GLN A 158 -19.64 1.95 -16.53
C GLN A 158 -18.89 0.62 -16.28
N LYS A 159 -19.58 -0.52 -16.44
CA LYS A 159 -18.94 -1.84 -16.43
C LYS A 159 -17.87 -1.96 -17.51
N LEU A 160 -18.18 -1.53 -18.74
CA LEU A 160 -17.25 -1.63 -19.88
C LEU A 160 -16.02 -0.72 -19.73
N GLU A 161 -16.17 0.49 -19.23
CA GLU A 161 -15.03 1.39 -18.98
C GLU A 161 -14.08 0.88 -17.90
N PHE A 162 -14.64 0.27 -16.85
CA PHE A 162 -13.85 -0.35 -15.79
C PHE A 162 -12.98 -1.49 -16.32
N PHE A 163 -13.54 -2.36 -17.15
CA PHE A 163 -12.79 -3.46 -17.77
C PHE A 163 -11.70 -2.98 -18.73
N LYS A 164 -11.95 -1.93 -19.53
CA LYS A 164 -10.91 -1.34 -20.39
C LYS A 164 -9.72 -0.82 -19.58
N LYS A 165 -9.96 -0.19 -18.44
CA LYS A 165 -8.91 0.39 -17.60
C LYS A 165 -8.10 -0.65 -16.85
N ASN A 166 -8.73 -1.76 -16.44
CA ASN A 166 -8.04 -2.83 -15.71
C ASN A 166 -7.29 -3.82 -16.62
N LYS A 167 -7.71 -3.96 -17.90
CA LYS A 167 -6.99 -4.79 -18.87
C LYS A 167 -5.57 -4.28 -19.21
N ALA A 168 -5.31 -2.99 -18.95
CA ALA A 168 -4.01 -2.37 -19.19
C ALA A 168 -2.95 -2.66 -18.10
N VAL A 169 -3.30 -3.38 -17.04
CA VAL A 169 -2.40 -3.62 -15.89
C VAL A 169 -1.76 -5.02 -15.92
N TYR A 170 -2.19 -5.91 -16.78
CA TYR A 170 -1.52 -7.19 -16.99
C TYR A 170 -0.67 -7.13 -18.26
N PRO A 171 0.67 -7.08 -18.19
CA PRO A 171 1.47 -7.36 -19.36
C PRO A 171 1.24 -8.82 -19.76
N ASP A 172 0.88 -9.05 -21.02
CA ASP A 172 0.82 -10.37 -21.62
C ASP A 172 2.13 -11.13 -21.37
N THR A 173 2.14 -12.03 -20.40
CA THR A 173 3.14 -13.09 -20.33
C THR A 173 2.68 -14.19 -21.28
N LYS A 174 3.03 -14.04 -22.55
CA LYS A 174 3.02 -15.18 -23.48
C LYS A 174 4.22 -16.08 -23.19
N PRO A 175 4.05 -17.41 -23.34
CA PRO A 175 5.02 -18.43 -23.00
C PRO A 175 6.33 -18.32 -23.80
#